data_01bb9bd15c3a7b5f4b4b521dd5f26628
#
_entry.id   01bb9bd15c3a7b5f4b4b521dd5f26628
#
_cell.length_a   1.000
_cell.length_b   1.000
_cell.length_c   1.000
_cell.angle_alpha   90.00
_cell.angle_beta   90.00
_cell.angle_gamma   90.00
#
_symmetry.space_group_name_H-M   'P 1'
#
loop_
_entity.id
_entity.type
_entity.pdbx_description
1 polymer ?
#
loop_
_entity_poly.entity_id
_entity_poly.type
_entity_poly.pdbx_seq_one_letter_code
_entity_poly.pdbx_strand_id
1 'polypeptide(L)'
;MRRLKLFIATSLDGYIAGRDGDVSWLFHDADYGYAAFFAGIDTVLVGRRTYETALAFERWPYPERKTVVFTRGGELNISSPDTAATSRAPSDVVADLRLHDGKDLWLAGGGELIRACLDHRLIDDIIVSIHPVVLAEGIPLVAGGTIATRLALVAERRYPSGLVQLSFRVDRD
;
A
#
# COMPACT_ATOMS: atom_id res chain seq x y z
N MET A 1 19.78 -2.91 2.99
CA MET A 1 18.57 -3.38 3.72
C MET A 1 17.34 -2.97 2.91
N ARG A 2 16.42 -3.89 2.67
CA ARG A 2 15.16 -3.69 1.92
C ARG A 2 14.27 -2.70 2.65
N ARG A 3 13.76 -1.70 1.94
CA ARG A 3 12.86 -0.68 2.50
C ARG A 3 11.41 -1.10 2.33
N LEU A 4 10.57 -0.82 3.32
CA LEU A 4 9.12 -0.95 3.20
C LEU A 4 8.53 0.38 2.75
N LYS A 5 7.97 0.41 1.56
CA LYS A 5 7.41 1.59 0.92
C LYS A 5 5.89 1.48 0.81
N LEU A 6 5.17 2.45 1.34
CA LEU A 6 3.75 2.63 1.06
C LEU A 6 3.62 3.45 -0.23
N PHE A 7 3.04 2.85 -1.28
CA PHE A 7 2.67 3.55 -2.50
C PHE A 7 1.18 3.38 -2.70
N ILE A 8 0.41 4.47 -2.59
CA ILE A 8 -1.04 4.39 -2.50
C ILE A 8 -1.72 5.66 -3.03
N ALA A 9 -2.92 5.48 -3.58
CA ALA A 9 -3.81 6.57 -3.94
C ALA A 9 -4.79 6.89 -2.80
N THR A 10 -5.13 8.16 -2.63
CA THR A 10 -6.16 8.60 -1.69
C THR A 10 -7.06 9.65 -2.31
N SER A 11 -8.29 9.77 -1.79
CA SER A 11 -9.10 10.98 -1.94
C SER A 11 -8.50 12.14 -1.16
N LEU A 12 -8.97 13.36 -1.40
CA LEU A 12 -8.54 14.55 -0.65
C LEU A 12 -8.82 14.42 0.85
N ASP A 13 -9.92 13.76 1.21
CA ASP A 13 -10.36 13.51 2.59
C ASP A 13 -9.82 12.20 3.19
N GLY A 14 -8.82 11.57 2.54
CA GLY A 14 -8.00 10.51 3.14
C GLY A 14 -8.57 9.09 3.07
N TYR A 15 -9.45 8.79 2.11
CA TYR A 15 -9.94 7.44 1.87
C TYR A 15 -9.16 6.77 0.73
N ILE A 16 -8.96 5.46 0.84
CA ILE A 16 -8.28 4.64 -0.19
C ILE A 16 -9.26 3.88 -1.09
N ALA A 17 -10.51 3.79 -0.68
CA ALA A 17 -11.61 3.22 -1.45
C ALA A 17 -12.95 3.70 -0.89
N GLY A 18 -14.03 3.60 -1.66
CA GLY A 18 -15.39 3.74 -1.17
C GLY A 18 -15.78 2.64 -0.16
N ARG A 19 -17.02 2.69 0.40
CA ARG A 19 -17.48 1.75 1.43
C ARG A 19 -17.36 0.28 1.02
N ASP A 20 -17.70 -0.04 -0.22
CA ASP A 20 -17.72 -1.40 -0.77
C ASP A 20 -16.40 -1.75 -1.48
N GLY A 21 -15.34 -0.99 -1.23
CA GLY A 21 -14.05 -1.17 -1.89
C GLY A 21 -14.00 -0.54 -3.29
N ASP A 22 -14.98 0.32 -3.65
CA ASP A 22 -15.02 1.01 -4.93
C ASP A 22 -13.79 1.91 -5.12
N VAL A 23 -13.11 1.73 -6.24
CA VAL A 23 -11.93 2.48 -6.67
C VAL A 23 -12.12 3.13 -8.05
N SER A 24 -13.36 3.24 -8.53
CA SER A 24 -13.70 3.79 -9.85
C SER A 24 -13.31 5.27 -10.02
N TRP A 25 -13.09 5.97 -8.90
CA TRP A 25 -12.65 7.37 -8.86
C TRP A 25 -11.15 7.55 -9.15
N LEU A 26 -10.37 6.46 -9.23
CA LEU A 26 -8.94 6.52 -9.56
C LEU A 26 -8.72 6.95 -11.00
N PHE A 27 -7.75 7.81 -11.21
CA PHE A 27 -7.33 8.24 -12.54
C PHE A 27 -6.42 7.19 -13.19
N HIS A 28 -6.59 6.99 -14.48
CA HIS A 28 -5.81 6.06 -15.31
C HIS A 28 -5.21 6.74 -16.55
N ASP A 29 -5.17 8.07 -16.56
CA ASP A 29 -4.73 8.90 -17.67
C ASP A 29 -3.20 9.06 -17.75
N ALA A 30 -2.47 8.64 -16.71
CA ALA A 30 -1.01 8.67 -16.66
C ALA A 30 -0.44 7.54 -15.79
N ASP A 31 0.86 7.28 -15.91
CA ASP A 31 1.58 6.28 -15.11
C ASP A 31 1.76 6.68 -13.64
N TYR A 32 1.76 7.95 -13.34
CA TYR A 32 1.97 8.50 -11.99
C TYR A 32 3.24 7.99 -11.27
N GLY A 33 4.27 7.59 -12.04
CA GLY A 33 5.53 7.05 -11.52
C GLY A 33 5.47 5.60 -11.08
N TYR A 34 4.35 4.91 -11.38
CA TYR A 34 4.14 3.52 -10.97
C TYR A 34 5.16 2.56 -11.58
N ALA A 35 5.47 2.67 -12.87
CA ALA A 35 6.42 1.77 -13.54
C ALA A 35 7.81 1.82 -12.91
N ALA A 36 8.31 3.04 -12.64
CA ALA A 36 9.61 3.22 -11.98
C ALA A 36 9.60 2.69 -10.54
N PHE A 37 8.54 2.94 -9.79
CA PHE A 37 8.34 2.39 -8.45
C PHE A 37 8.32 0.86 -8.49
N PHE A 38 7.47 0.27 -9.34
CA PHE A 38 7.27 -1.18 -9.44
C PHE A 38 8.54 -1.93 -9.87
N ALA A 39 9.38 -1.33 -10.72
CA ALA A 39 10.68 -1.89 -11.10
C ALA A 39 11.63 -2.05 -9.90
N GLY A 40 11.49 -1.22 -8.87
CA GLY A 40 12.25 -1.26 -7.63
C GLY A 40 11.72 -2.24 -6.57
N ILE A 41 10.62 -2.95 -6.84
CA ILE A 41 9.93 -3.84 -5.91
C ILE A 41 10.06 -5.30 -6.34
N ASP A 42 10.17 -6.22 -5.39
CA ASP A 42 10.06 -7.67 -5.63
C ASP A 42 9.01 -8.37 -4.76
N THR A 43 8.55 -7.73 -3.71
CA THR A 43 7.59 -8.31 -2.76
C THR A 43 6.50 -7.30 -2.43
N VAL A 44 5.25 -7.74 -2.48
CA VAL A 44 4.05 -6.95 -2.17
C VAL A 44 3.39 -7.47 -0.91
N LEU A 45 3.07 -6.57 0.01
CA LEU A 45 2.37 -6.85 1.26
C LEU A 45 0.95 -6.28 1.17
N VAL A 46 -0.06 -7.13 1.30
CA VAL A 46 -1.46 -6.74 1.20
C VAL A 46 -2.30 -7.32 2.34
N GLY A 47 -3.31 -6.58 2.77
CA GLY A 47 -4.37 -7.13 3.60
C GLY A 47 -5.35 -7.97 2.77
N ARG A 48 -6.08 -8.89 3.43
CA ARG A 48 -7.04 -9.79 2.79
C ARG A 48 -8.02 -9.08 1.84
N ARG A 49 -8.71 -8.01 2.31
CA ARG A 49 -9.68 -7.28 1.48
C ARG A 49 -9.04 -6.66 0.23
N THR A 50 -7.86 -6.08 0.37
CA THR A 50 -7.11 -5.52 -0.77
C THR A 50 -6.74 -6.61 -1.77
N TYR A 51 -6.36 -7.78 -1.29
CA TYR A 51 -6.08 -8.95 -2.13
C TYR A 51 -7.34 -9.41 -2.89
N GLU A 52 -8.47 -9.55 -2.18
CA GLU A 52 -9.75 -9.94 -2.79
C GLU A 52 -10.22 -8.93 -3.84
N THR A 53 -10.04 -7.63 -3.59
CA THR A 53 -10.29 -6.56 -4.59
C THR A 53 -9.35 -6.69 -5.80
N ALA A 54 -8.07 -6.99 -5.56
CA ALA A 54 -7.09 -7.15 -6.64
C ALA A 54 -7.38 -8.35 -7.54
N LEU A 55 -7.96 -9.42 -7.01
CA LEU A 55 -8.41 -10.57 -7.79
C LEU A 55 -9.58 -10.26 -8.74
N ALA A 56 -10.36 -9.23 -8.46
CA ALA A 56 -11.47 -8.81 -9.30
C ALA A 56 -11.04 -7.97 -10.52
N PHE A 57 -9.79 -7.54 -10.58
CA PHE A 57 -9.27 -6.83 -11.75
C PHE A 57 -9.11 -7.78 -12.95
N GLU A 58 -9.29 -7.27 -14.15
CA GLU A 58 -9.12 -8.03 -15.39
C GLU A 58 -7.76 -8.72 -15.49
N ARG A 59 -6.72 -8.09 -14.92
CA ARG A 59 -5.37 -8.64 -14.85
C ARG A 59 -4.83 -8.52 -13.43
N TRP A 60 -4.09 -9.54 -13.02
CA TRP A 60 -3.38 -9.51 -11.74
C TRP A 60 -2.44 -8.30 -11.68
N PRO A 61 -2.59 -7.39 -10.69
CA PRO A 61 -1.85 -6.14 -10.68
C PRO A 61 -0.40 -6.27 -10.21
N TYR A 62 0.01 -7.43 -9.68
CA TYR A 62 1.36 -7.65 -9.14
C TYR A 62 2.11 -8.77 -9.90
N PRO A 63 2.21 -8.70 -11.24
CA PRO A 63 2.87 -9.75 -12.02
C PRO A 63 4.35 -9.88 -11.61
N GLU A 64 4.85 -11.12 -11.54
CA GLU A 64 6.25 -11.43 -11.23
C GLU A 64 6.73 -10.87 -9.87
N ARG A 65 5.83 -10.70 -8.91
CA ARG A 65 6.15 -10.25 -7.55
C ARG A 65 5.63 -11.26 -6.54
N LYS A 66 6.44 -11.55 -5.52
CA LYS A 66 5.95 -12.29 -4.36
C LYS A 66 4.87 -11.47 -3.68
N THR A 67 3.74 -12.09 -3.38
CA THR A 67 2.66 -11.43 -2.66
C THR A 67 2.42 -12.12 -1.32
N VAL A 68 2.45 -11.36 -0.25
CA VAL A 68 2.14 -11.83 1.10
C VAL A 68 0.81 -11.22 1.54
N VAL A 69 -0.18 -12.07 1.74
CA VAL A 69 -1.53 -11.67 2.15
C VAL A 69 -1.69 -11.84 3.66
N PHE A 70 -1.86 -10.74 4.36
CA PHE A 70 -2.13 -10.75 5.79
C PHE A 70 -3.60 -11.02 6.06
N THR A 71 -3.87 -12.06 6.85
CA THR A 71 -5.23 -12.46 7.26
C THR A 71 -5.23 -12.87 8.73
N ARG A 72 -6.33 -12.57 9.45
CA ARG A 72 -6.51 -12.99 10.85
C ARG A 72 -7.06 -14.42 10.99
N GLY A 73 -7.21 -15.14 9.90
CA GLY A 73 -7.76 -16.50 9.86
C GLY A 73 -8.92 -16.62 8.89
N GLY A 74 -9.50 -17.83 8.84
CA GLY A 74 -10.48 -18.23 7.86
C GLY A 74 -9.86 -18.66 6.53
N GLU A 75 -10.62 -19.44 5.76
CA GLU A 75 -10.19 -19.85 4.43
C GLU A 75 -10.00 -18.64 3.53
N LEU A 76 -8.86 -18.58 2.86
CA LEU A 76 -8.56 -17.61 1.82
C LEU A 76 -8.20 -18.38 0.56
N ASN A 77 -8.97 -18.16 -0.49
CA ASN A 77 -8.64 -18.73 -1.80
C ASN A 77 -7.45 -17.99 -2.39
N ILE A 78 -6.31 -18.66 -2.47
CA ILE A 78 -5.13 -18.15 -3.15
C ILE A 78 -5.16 -18.66 -4.59
N SER A 79 -5.46 -17.76 -5.52
CA SER A 79 -5.57 -18.07 -6.96
C SER A 79 -4.59 -17.28 -7.83
N SER A 80 -3.81 -16.36 -7.23
CA SER A 80 -2.78 -15.59 -7.94
C SER A 80 -1.40 -16.25 -7.82
N PRO A 81 -0.52 -16.05 -8.82
CA PRO A 81 0.83 -16.62 -8.80
C PRO A 81 1.68 -16.02 -7.66
N ASP A 82 2.67 -16.78 -7.19
CA ASP A 82 3.67 -16.38 -6.19
C ASP A 82 3.07 -15.72 -4.92
N THR A 83 1.90 -16.19 -4.50
CA THR A 83 1.15 -15.62 -3.39
C THR A 83 1.07 -16.60 -2.22
N ALA A 84 1.28 -16.09 -1.01
CA ALA A 84 1.12 -16.82 0.24
C ALA A 84 0.33 -16.01 1.26
N ALA A 85 -0.55 -16.68 2.01
CA ALA A 85 -1.25 -16.10 3.14
C ALA A 85 -0.45 -16.27 4.44
N THR A 86 -0.59 -15.32 5.35
CA THR A 86 0.02 -15.39 6.67
C THR A 86 -0.89 -14.77 7.74
N SER A 87 -0.85 -15.35 8.93
CA SER A 87 -1.44 -14.76 10.15
C SER A 87 -0.39 -14.21 11.11
N ARG A 88 0.88 -14.25 10.73
CA ARG A 88 1.99 -13.70 11.53
C ARG A 88 1.88 -12.18 11.64
N ALA A 89 2.48 -11.62 12.69
CA ALA A 89 2.55 -10.18 12.85
C ALA A 89 3.32 -9.53 11.67
N PRO A 90 2.90 -8.36 11.17
CA PRO A 90 3.63 -7.64 10.12
C PRO A 90 5.09 -7.35 10.48
N SER A 91 5.40 -7.09 11.76
CA SER A 91 6.76 -6.91 12.26
C SER A 91 7.67 -8.10 11.97
N ASP A 92 7.17 -9.33 12.24
CA ASP A 92 7.96 -10.54 12.08
C ASP A 92 8.20 -10.84 10.60
N VAL A 93 7.16 -10.67 9.77
CA VAL A 93 7.26 -10.90 8.33
C VAL A 93 8.22 -9.90 7.68
N VAL A 94 8.12 -8.62 8.03
CA VAL A 94 9.02 -7.58 7.49
C VAL A 94 10.45 -7.79 7.97
N ALA A 95 10.64 -8.18 9.24
CA ALA A 95 11.98 -8.49 9.76
C ALA A 95 12.61 -9.65 8.97
N ASP A 96 11.89 -10.76 8.78
CA ASP A 96 12.38 -11.90 8.02
C ASP A 96 12.73 -11.52 6.56
N LEU A 97 11.85 -10.77 5.90
CA LEU A 97 12.09 -10.32 4.52
C LEU A 97 13.35 -9.43 4.42
N ARG A 98 13.64 -8.64 5.45
CA ARG A 98 14.84 -7.79 5.51
C ARG A 98 16.14 -8.55 5.76
N LEU A 99 16.09 -9.79 6.24
CA LEU A 99 17.27 -10.65 6.40
C LEU A 99 17.79 -11.20 5.06
N HIS A 100 16.98 -11.16 4.01
CA HIS A 100 17.34 -11.68 2.71
C HIS A 100 17.64 -10.56 1.71
N ASP A 101 18.55 -10.83 0.79
CA ASP A 101 18.79 -9.92 -0.33
C ASP A 101 17.57 -9.82 -1.24
N GLY A 102 17.40 -8.65 -1.86
CA GLY A 102 16.29 -8.39 -2.76
C GLY A 102 16.07 -6.91 -2.97
N LYS A 103 15.04 -6.60 -3.76
CA LYS A 103 14.53 -5.24 -3.95
C LYS A 103 13.69 -4.81 -2.75
N ASP A 104 13.10 -3.63 -2.84
CA ASP A 104 12.26 -3.10 -1.77
C ASP A 104 10.91 -3.82 -1.67
N LEU A 105 10.22 -3.60 -0.56
CA LEU A 105 8.92 -4.14 -0.24
C LEU A 105 7.86 -3.07 -0.49
N TRP A 106 6.75 -3.44 -1.13
CA TRP A 106 5.60 -2.56 -1.32
C TRP A 106 4.47 -2.92 -0.36
N LEU A 107 4.10 -1.99 0.51
CA LEU A 107 2.85 -2.05 1.26
C LEU A 107 1.74 -1.47 0.36
N ALA A 108 0.96 -2.36 -0.27
CA ALA A 108 -0.08 -1.96 -1.21
C ALA A 108 -1.40 -1.56 -0.53
N GLY A 109 -1.58 -1.88 0.76
CA GLY A 109 -2.75 -1.51 1.54
C GLY A 109 -3.38 -2.73 2.23
N GLY A 110 -4.49 -2.69 2.82
CA GLY A 110 -5.51 -1.82 3.31
C GLY A 110 -5.21 -1.12 4.64
N GLY A 111 -6.14 -0.26 5.05
CA GLY A 111 -5.95 0.67 6.15
C GLY A 111 -5.56 0.04 7.49
N GLU A 112 -6.05 -1.16 7.81
CA GLU A 112 -5.66 -1.88 9.03
C GLU A 112 -4.21 -2.36 8.99
N LEU A 113 -3.74 -2.85 7.83
CA LEU A 113 -2.34 -3.27 7.65
C LEU A 113 -1.40 -2.07 7.66
N ILE A 114 -1.80 -0.96 7.02
CA ILE A 114 -1.06 0.30 7.06
C ILE A 114 -0.92 0.78 8.51
N ARG A 115 -2.02 0.80 9.27
CA ARG A 115 -1.99 1.15 10.69
C ARG A 115 -1.02 0.27 11.48
N ALA A 116 -1.12 -1.05 11.34
CA ALA A 116 -0.23 -1.97 12.04
C ALA A 116 1.25 -1.73 11.69
N CYS A 117 1.54 -1.44 10.41
CA CYS A 117 2.91 -1.11 9.99
C CYS A 117 3.40 0.25 10.55
N LEU A 118 2.52 1.24 10.70
CA LEU A 118 2.84 2.51 11.36
C LEU A 118 3.09 2.32 12.85
N ASP A 119 2.21 1.62 13.55
CA ASP A 119 2.31 1.35 14.98
C ASP A 119 3.64 0.65 15.36
N HIS A 120 4.14 -0.19 14.46
CA HIS A 120 5.42 -0.89 14.63
C HIS A 120 6.61 -0.18 13.93
N ARG A 121 6.44 1.06 13.44
CA ARG A 121 7.48 1.86 12.77
C ARG A 121 8.19 1.10 11.63
N LEU A 122 7.44 0.30 10.87
CA LEU A 122 8.00 -0.55 9.80
C LEU A 122 8.18 0.19 8.48
N ILE A 123 7.36 1.23 8.23
CA ILE A 123 7.36 1.97 6.97
C ILE A 123 8.57 2.91 6.91
N ASP A 124 9.29 2.88 5.80
CA ASP A 124 10.45 3.75 5.54
C ASP A 124 10.08 4.96 4.68
N ASP A 125 9.26 4.74 3.64
CA ASP A 125 8.84 5.78 2.71
C ASP A 125 7.33 5.70 2.46
N ILE A 126 6.71 6.85 2.29
CA ILE A 126 5.30 6.98 1.92
C ILE A 126 5.22 7.79 0.63
N ILE A 127 4.62 7.22 -0.40
CA ILE A 127 4.29 7.90 -1.66
C ILE A 127 2.76 7.88 -1.77
N VAL A 128 2.14 9.03 -1.59
CA VAL A 128 0.69 9.17 -1.64
C VAL A 128 0.28 10.03 -2.83
N SER A 129 -0.61 9.48 -3.67
CA SER A 129 -1.23 10.16 -4.80
C SER A 129 -2.60 10.66 -4.38
N ILE A 130 -2.73 11.96 -4.12
CA ILE A 130 -3.97 12.59 -3.68
C ILE A 130 -4.78 12.97 -4.92
N HIS A 131 -5.91 12.32 -5.09
CA HIS A 131 -6.86 12.62 -6.15
C HIS A 131 -7.74 13.81 -5.75
N PRO A 132 -8.08 14.70 -6.68
CA PRO A 132 -8.93 15.86 -6.42
C PRO A 132 -10.41 15.46 -6.31
N VAL A 133 -10.73 14.58 -5.38
CA VAL A 133 -12.06 14.06 -5.09
C VAL A 133 -12.28 13.98 -3.58
N VAL A 134 -13.49 14.23 -3.14
CA VAL A 134 -13.97 14.02 -1.76
C VAL A 134 -14.97 12.88 -1.79
N LEU A 135 -14.71 11.83 -1.05
CA LEU A 135 -15.58 10.65 -0.97
C LEU A 135 -16.60 10.74 0.17
N ALA A 136 -16.32 11.56 1.19
CA ALA A 136 -17.08 11.75 2.41
C ALA A 136 -17.16 10.50 3.32
N GLU A 137 -17.04 9.31 2.78
CA GLU A 137 -17.07 8.02 3.48
C GLU A 137 -16.32 6.94 2.69
N GLY A 138 -15.83 5.91 3.36
CA GLY A 138 -15.11 4.84 2.71
C GLY A 138 -14.11 4.14 3.63
N ILE A 139 -13.15 3.48 3.02
CA ILE A 139 -12.04 2.82 3.72
C ILE A 139 -10.93 3.85 3.93
N PRO A 140 -10.63 4.25 5.17
CA PRO A 140 -9.62 5.26 5.43
C PRO A 140 -8.20 4.75 5.14
N LEU A 141 -7.30 5.66 4.79
CA LEU A 141 -5.88 5.37 4.61
C LEU A 141 -5.28 4.71 5.85
N VAL A 142 -5.62 5.20 7.03
CA VAL A 142 -5.24 4.62 8.31
C VAL A 142 -6.50 4.28 9.10
N ALA A 143 -6.78 3.00 9.26
CA ALA A 143 -7.98 2.52 9.93
C ALA A 143 -7.81 2.60 11.46
N GLY A 144 -8.62 3.42 12.11
CA GLY A 144 -8.57 3.63 13.56
C GLY A 144 -7.42 4.56 13.99
N GLY A 145 -7.17 4.60 15.29
CA GLY A 145 -6.07 5.38 15.84
C GLY A 145 -4.71 4.70 15.63
N THR A 146 -3.68 5.51 15.43
CA THR A 146 -2.28 5.07 15.38
C THR A 146 -1.42 6.01 16.20
N ILE A 147 -0.16 5.64 16.45
CA ILE A 147 0.81 6.54 17.05
C ILE A 147 1.12 7.70 16.09
N ALA A 148 1.30 8.89 16.62
CA ALA A 148 1.72 10.03 15.81
C ALA A 148 3.08 9.72 15.16
N THR A 149 3.13 9.83 13.84
CA THR A 149 4.34 9.55 13.05
C THR A 149 4.73 10.82 12.30
N ARG A 150 5.94 11.29 12.50
CA ARG A 150 6.48 12.45 11.77
C ARG A 150 6.98 12.04 10.40
N LEU A 151 6.76 12.90 9.43
CA LEU A 151 7.12 12.69 8.03
C LEU A 151 7.95 13.88 7.53
N ALA A 152 9.06 13.58 6.87
CA ALA A 152 9.85 14.57 6.15
C ALA A 152 9.47 14.54 4.67
N LEU A 153 9.00 15.65 4.12
CA LEU A 153 8.70 15.77 2.69
C LEU A 153 10.01 15.66 1.89
N VAL A 154 10.05 14.73 0.93
CA VAL A 154 11.19 14.46 0.05
C VAL A 154 10.96 15.01 -1.35
N ALA A 155 9.73 14.86 -1.87
CA ALA A 155 9.38 15.34 -3.20
C ALA A 155 7.88 15.59 -3.32
N GLU A 156 7.52 16.50 -4.22
CA GLU A 156 6.15 16.75 -4.66
C GLU A 156 6.07 16.72 -6.18
N ARG A 157 4.94 16.28 -6.72
CA ARG A 157 4.67 16.32 -8.15
C ARG A 157 3.20 16.65 -8.38
N ARG A 158 2.95 17.58 -9.29
CA ARG A 158 1.60 17.92 -9.78
C ARG A 158 1.42 17.35 -11.17
N TYR A 159 0.23 16.88 -11.44
CA TYR A 159 -0.15 16.35 -12.74
C TYR A 159 -1.25 17.20 -13.39
N PRO A 160 -1.34 17.23 -14.73
CA PRO A 160 -2.37 18.00 -15.43
C PRO A 160 -3.81 17.62 -15.04
N SER A 161 -4.03 16.38 -14.62
CA SER A 161 -5.31 15.89 -14.09
C SER A 161 -5.76 16.54 -12.78
N GLY A 162 -4.89 17.34 -12.14
CA GLY A 162 -5.13 17.91 -10.81
C GLY A 162 -4.67 17.00 -9.67
N LEU A 163 -4.19 15.77 -9.97
CA LEU A 163 -3.60 14.89 -8.97
C LEU A 163 -2.29 15.50 -8.41
N VAL A 164 -2.11 15.39 -7.11
CA VAL A 164 -0.86 15.77 -6.43
C VAL A 164 -0.26 14.53 -5.78
N GLN A 165 0.99 14.23 -6.13
CA GLN A 165 1.73 13.14 -5.48
C GLN A 165 2.76 13.72 -4.52
N LEU A 166 2.77 13.22 -3.30
CA LEU A 166 3.71 13.58 -2.24
C LEU A 166 4.54 12.36 -1.86
N SER A 167 5.84 12.56 -1.74
CA SER A 167 6.78 11.53 -1.27
C SER A 167 7.37 11.96 0.06
N PHE A 168 7.25 11.11 1.07
CA PHE A 168 7.76 11.35 2.40
C PHE A 168 8.70 10.24 2.82
N ARG A 169 9.68 10.61 3.66
CA ARG A 169 10.43 9.69 4.49
C ARG A 169 9.82 9.68 5.88
N VAL A 170 9.64 8.49 6.44
CA VAL A 170 9.20 8.36 7.82
C VAL A 170 10.36 8.71 8.74
N ASP A 171 10.13 9.68 9.63
CA ASP A 171 11.07 10.05 10.68
C ASP A 171 11.06 8.97 11.78
N ARG A 172 12.22 8.55 12.22
CA ARG A 172 12.39 7.48 13.21
C ARG A 172 12.82 7.96 14.58
N ASP A 173 12.91 9.31 14.73
CA ASP A 173 13.31 9.93 16.00
C ASP A 173 12.16 9.99 17.02
#